data_c70b1b7bf7b84c2f460687779b44091b
#
_entry.id   c70b1b7bf7b84c2f460687779b44091b
#
_cell.length_a   1.000
_cell.length_b   1.000
_cell.length_c   1.000
_cell.angle_alpha   90.00
_cell.angle_beta   90.00
_cell.angle_gamma   90.00
#
_symmetry.space_group_name_H-M   'P 1'
#
loop_
_entity.id
_entity.type
_entity.pdbx_description
1 polymer ?
#
loop_
_entity_poly.entity_id
_entity_poly.type
_entity_poly.pdbx_seq_one_letter_code
_entity_poly.pdbx_strand_id
1 'polypeptide(L)'
;MNHRINKLSVLAMALVLAGCTMAPDYERPSAPTSSSYPSGAAYAQGTVSAAQTAVADIGWRDFYRDPLLQQLLEVALANNRDLRKSVLDVEAARAQYRIRRADMLPTLNVDAGATVQRLPADVSPSGTTQITRSYDVNGAVSAWELDLWGRVRSLSDRALATYLALDETRIAARLSLLAEVTNAYLTLRADQELLQLAHDTLSTQKRTYALTQALFDAGNATQIDLRRAEIALRTAEVSQAAYTRVAAQDRNALVLLLGQPLTAELSASLDKANTLPDDIIPSALPAGLPAELLVRRPDVRAAEQQLRAANANIGAARAAFFPAISLTGSAGTASSSLDGLFEPGSAAWSFVPQISLPIFRGGALRANLDLAQVQKRIEIANYEKAIQVAFREVADGLAGRQTLDDQFRSEQLLVQASQANYELASQRFRAGIDDNLAELDAQRALFSAQQTLVQTRLARMSNLVNLYKALGGGWTESSPAKP
;
A
#
# COMPACT_ATOMS: atom_id res chain seq x y z
N MET A 1 -48.39 32.72 27.98
CA MET A 1 -47.31 33.41 27.26
C MET A 1 -45.94 32.78 27.49
N ASN A 2 -45.70 32.09 28.60
CA ASN A 2 -44.40 31.52 28.97
C ASN A 2 -43.97 30.25 28.19
N HIS A 3 -44.91 29.49 27.60
CA HIS A 3 -44.57 28.25 26.86
C HIS A 3 -43.99 28.45 25.46
N ARG A 4 -44.23 29.61 24.84
CA ARG A 4 -43.68 29.95 23.52
C ARG A 4 -42.22 30.52 23.62
N ILE A 5 -41.93 31.21 24.72
CA ILE A 5 -40.60 31.77 25.00
C ILE A 5 -39.59 30.60 25.24
N ASN A 6 -39.98 29.56 25.99
CA ASN A 6 -39.09 28.40 26.21
C ASN A 6 -38.79 27.60 24.92
N LYS A 7 -39.75 27.51 23.97
CA LYS A 7 -39.52 26.83 22.69
C LYS A 7 -38.60 27.63 21.76
N LEU A 8 -38.73 28.95 21.74
CA LEU A 8 -37.84 29.80 20.98
C LEU A 8 -36.38 29.82 21.55
N SER A 9 -36.25 29.80 22.87
CA SER A 9 -34.95 29.73 23.54
C SER A 9 -34.26 28.37 23.31
N VAL A 10 -35.01 27.28 23.30
CA VAL A 10 -34.51 25.93 22.96
C VAL A 10 -34.14 25.84 21.49
N LEU A 11 -34.90 26.44 20.57
CA LEU A 11 -34.63 26.48 19.14
C LEU A 11 -33.42 27.39 18.83
N ALA A 12 -33.30 28.54 19.51
CA ALA A 12 -32.15 29.42 19.40
C ALA A 12 -30.89 28.77 19.98
N MET A 13 -30.96 28.02 21.09
CA MET A 13 -29.88 27.25 21.65
C MET A 13 -29.48 26.07 20.76
N ALA A 14 -30.45 25.39 20.09
CA ALA A 14 -30.16 24.35 19.10
C ALA A 14 -29.53 24.91 17.80
N LEU A 15 -29.89 26.12 17.38
CA LEU A 15 -29.27 26.78 16.22
C LEU A 15 -27.83 27.28 16.53
N VAL A 16 -27.54 27.67 17.76
CA VAL A 16 -26.18 28.02 18.21
C VAL A 16 -25.31 26.77 18.36
N LEU A 17 -25.89 25.60 18.67
CA LEU A 17 -25.23 24.29 18.71
C LEU A 17 -24.92 23.70 17.30
N ALA A 18 -25.53 24.22 16.24
CA ALA A 18 -25.11 23.97 14.84
C ALA A 18 -23.82 24.77 14.51
N GLY A 19 -22.86 24.71 15.42
CA GLY A 19 -21.67 25.54 15.48
C GLY A 19 -20.90 25.62 14.16
N CYS A 20 -20.55 26.84 13.78
CA CYS A 20 -19.71 27.13 12.63
C CYS A 20 -18.37 26.42 12.75
N THR A 21 -18.02 25.56 11.80
CA THR A 21 -16.66 25.07 11.69
C THR A 21 -15.77 26.18 11.18
N MET A 22 -14.56 26.33 11.76
CA MET A 22 -13.53 27.27 11.26
C MET A 22 -12.63 26.63 10.19
N ALA A 23 -12.89 25.35 9.84
CA ALA A 23 -12.21 24.70 8.74
C ALA A 23 -12.60 25.38 7.42
N PRO A 24 -11.66 25.65 6.51
CA PRO A 24 -12.01 26.10 5.16
C PRO A 24 -12.78 25.01 4.42
N ASP A 25 -13.66 25.42 3.52
CA ASP A 25 -14.32 24.49 2.62
C ASP A 25 -13.28 23.69 1.84
N TYR A 26 -13.52 22.40 1.74
CA TYR A 26 -12.63 21.53 1.00
C TYR A 26 -12.90 21.63 -0.50
N GLU A 27 -11.90 22.08 -1.23
CA GLU A 27 -11.91 22.07 -2.70
C GLU A 27 -10.87 21.05 -3.17
N ARG A 28 -11.29 20.13 -4.05
CA ARG A 28 -10.39 19.16 -4.66
C ARG A 28 -9.48 19.89 -5.64
N PRO A 29 -8.13 19.78 -5.51
CA PRO A 29 -7.21 20.35 -6.48
C PRO A 29 -7.44 19.77 -7.88
N SER A 30 -7.20 20.56 -8.91
CA SER A 30 -7.24 20.08 -10.30
C SER A 30 -6.12 19.07 -10.55
N ALA A 31 -6.41 18.04 -11.36
CA ALA A 31 -5.40 17.03 -11.71
C ALA A 31 -4.29 17.69 -12.59
N PRO A 32 -3.01 17.53 -12.24
CA PRO A 32 -1.89 18.11 -12.99
C PRO A 32 -1.46 17.22 -14.16
N THR A 33 -2.40 16.51 -14.80
CA THR A 33 -2.14 15.54 -15.88
C THR A 33 -3.02 15.82 -17.08
N SER A 34 -2.63 15.31 -18.25
CA SER A 34 -3.43 15.36 -19.47
C SER A 34 -4.76 14.60 -19.29
N SER A 35 -5.78 15.04 -20.01
CA SER A 35 -7.09 14.37 -20.10
C SER A 35 -7.06 13.06 -20.89
N SER A 36 -5.98 12.78 -21.63
CA SER A 36 -5.77 11.56 -22.40
C SER A 36 -4.38 10.99 -22.16
N TYR A 37 -4.23 9.68 -22.31
CA TYR A 37 -2.91 9.04 -22.29
C TYR A 37 -2.11 9.41 -23.53
N PRO A 38 -0.76 9.29 -23.49
CA PRO A 38 0.10 9.55 -24.62
C PRO A 38 -0.27 8.67 -25.83
N SER A 39 0.00 9.19 -27.03
CA SER A 39 -0.15 8.48 -28.31
C SER A 39 1.17 8.50 -29.07
N GLY A 40 1.38 7.56 -29.98
CA GLY A 40 2.59 7.46 -30.79
C GLY A 40 2.97 6.01 -31.08
N ALA A 41 4.16 5.77 -31.65
CA ALA A 41 4.62 4.46 -32.12
C ALA A 41 4.66 3.37 -31.02
N ALA A 42 4.85 3.75 -29.75
CA ALA A 42 4.86 2.82 -28.63
C ALA A 42 3.45 2.49 -28.08
N TYR A 43 2.41 3.19 -28.54
CA TYR A 43 1.06 3.04 -28.01
C TYR A 43 0.15 2.45 -29.06
N ALA A 44 -0.62 1.42 -28.71
CA ALA A 44 -1.60 0.83 -29.60
C ALA A 44 -2.62 1.89 -30.07
N GLN A 45 -2.85 1.99 -31.36
CA GLN A 45 -3.93 2.79 -31.93
C GLN A 45 -5.26 2.08 -31.67
N GLY A 46 -5.80 2.24 -30.46
CA GLY A 46 -7.08 1.66 -30.08
C GLY A 46 -7.99 2.73 -29.51
N THR A 47 -9.16 2.89 -30.14
CA THR A 47 -10.27 3.66 -29.54
C THR A 47 -10.64 3.02 -28.21
N VAL A 48 -10.60 3.82 -27.13
CA VAL A 48 -11.18 3.44 -25.83
C VAL A 48 -12.66 3.18 -26.08
N SER A 49 -13.07 1.91 -26.14
CA SER A 49 -14.48 1.55 -26.28
C SER A 49 -15.13 1.72 -24.90
N ALA A 50 -16.05 2.65 -24.78
CA ALA A 50 -16.83 2.88 -23.56
C ALA A 50 -17.71 1.67 -23.14
N ALA A 51 -17.78 0.63 -23.97
CA ALA A 51 -18.60 -0.58 -23.74
C ALA A 51 -17.84 -1.72 -23.05
N GLN A 52 -16.54 -1.55 -22.72
CA GLN A 52 -15.78 -2.59 -22.05
C GLN A 52 -15.88 -2.45 -20.52
N THR A 53 -15.98 -3.58 -19.81
CA THR A 53 -15.93 -3.64 -18.34
C THR A 53 -14.65 -2.93 -17.87
N ALA A 54 -14.80 -1.97 -16.97
CA ALA A 54 -13.62 -1.28 -16.43
C ALA A 54 -12.68 -2.28 -15.73
N VAL A 55 -11.38 -2.14 -15.91
CA VAL A 55 -10.38 -3.06 -15.33
C VAL A 55 -10.49 -3.16 -13.82
N ALA A 56 -10.85 -2.06 -13.16
CA ALA A 56 -11.09 -2.05 -11.72
C ALA A 56 -12.24 -2.97 -11.26
N ASP A 57 -13.16 -3.31 -12.15
CA ASP A 57 -14.30 -4.18 -11.86
C ASP A 57 -13.98 -5.66 -12.17
N ILE A 58 -12.80 -5.97 -12.71
CA ILE A 58 -12.35 -7.34 -12.93
C ILE A 58 -11.79 -7.89 -11.63
N GLY A 59 -12.39 -8.96 -11.09
CA GLY A 59 -11.90 -9.64 -9.90
C GLY A 59 -10.54 -10.30 -10.13
N TRP A 60 -9.72 -10.39 -9.09
CA TRP A 60 -8.38 -10.95 -9.23
C TRP A 60 -8.40 -12.44 -9.60
N ARG A 61 -9.43 -13.21 -9.23
CA ARG A 61 -9.58 -14.63 -9.64
C ARG A 61 -9.87 -14.76 -11.14
N ASP A 62 -10.60 -13.83 -11.71
CA ASP A 62 -10.91 -13.83 -13.14
C ASP A 62 -9.74 -13.32 -13.98
N PHE A 63 -8.88 -12.49 -13.36
CA PHE A 63 -7.67 -11.98 -13.99
C PHE A 63 -6.53 -13.00 -13.93
N TYR A 64 -6.22 -13.57 -12.76
CA TYR A 64 -5.18 -14.59 -12.59
C TYR A 64 -5.78 -15.99 -12.76
N ARG A 65 -5.62 -16.58 -13.93
CA ARG A 65 -6.29 -17.83 -14.33
C ARG A 65 -5.60 -19.11 -13.88
N ASP A 66 -4.33 -19.04 -13.49
CA ASP A 66 -3.57 -20.19 -13.03
C ASP A 66 -4.03 -20.64 -11.63
N PRO A 67 -4.53 -21.89 -11.48
CA PRO A 67 -4.99 -22.39 -10.19
C PRO A 67 -3.90 -22.43 -9.11
N LEU A 68 -2.63 -22.71 -9.49
CA LEU A 68 -1.52 -22.71 -8.55
C LEU A 68 -1.22 -21.30 -8.05
N LEU A 69 -1.21 -20.33 -8.96
CA LEU A 69 -1.07 -18.92 -8.60
C LEU A 69 -2.21 -18.46 -7.67
N GLN A 70 -3.46 -18.84 -7.97
CA GLN A 70 -4.59 -18.49 -7.10
C GLN A 70 -4.43 -19.01 -5.68
N GLN A 71 -3.97 -20.26 -5.51
CA GLN A 71 -3.68 -20.82 -4.19
C GLN A 71 -2.57 -20.04 -3.46
N LEU A 72 -1.51 -19.67 -4.17
CA LEU A 72 -0.43 -18.84 -3.59
C LEU A 72 -0.94 -17.46 -3.16
N LEU A 73 -1.79 -16.83 -3.97
CA LEU A 73 -2.42 -15.54 -3.64
C LEU A 73 -3.33 -15.65 -2.41
N GLU A 74 -4.11 -16.72 -2.28
CA GLU A 74 -4.93 -16.98 -1.07
C GLU A 74 -4.07 -17.12 0.18
N VAL A 75 -2.99 -17.90 0.09
CA VAL A 75 -2.06 -18.07 1.20
C VAL A 75 -1.41 -16.73 1.60
N ALA A 76 -0.98 -15.94 0.61
CA ALA A 76 -0.39 -14.63 0.86
C ALA A 76 -1.38 -13.67 1.51
N LEU A 77 -2.60 -13.56 0.98
CA LEU A 77 -3.64 -12.70 1.53
C LEU A 77 -4.01 -13.05 2.98
N ALA A 78 -3.93 -14.33 3.34
CA ALA A 78 -4.22 -14.80 4.71
C ALA A 78 -3.04 -14.58 5.68
N ASN A 79 -1.78 -14.68 5.22
CA ASN A 79 -0.63 -14.85 6.10
C ASN A 79 0.43 -13.75 5.97
N ASN A 80 0.41 -12.93 4.92
CA ASN A 80 1.42 -11.89 4.71
C ASN A 80 1.47 -10.91 5.89
N ARG A 81 2.68 -10.64 6.40
CA ARG A 81 2.89 -9.83 7.61
C ARG A 81 2.67 -8.35 7.38
N ASP A 82 3.01 -7.83 6.19
CA ASP A 82 2.84 -6.42 5.87
C ASP A 82 1.35 -6.09 5.66
N LEU A 83 0.60 -6.99 5.00
CA LEU A 83 -0.85 -6.85 4.90
C LEU A 83 -1.51 -6.91 6.27
N ARG A 84 -1.10 -7.84 7.14
CA ARG A 84 -1.60 -7.93 8.52
C ARG A 84 -1.28 -6.65 9.32
N LYS A 85 -0.05 -6.12 9.16
CA LYS A 85 0.33 -4.84 9.78
C LYS A 85 -0.58 -3.71 9.31
N SER A 86 -0.86 -3.61 8.01
CA SER A 86 -1.73 -2.57 7.47
C SER A 86 -3.17 -2.64 8.01
N VAL A 87 -3.70 -3.85 8.25
CA VAL A 87 -5.00 -4.04 8.92
C VAL A 87 -4.96 -3.51 10.35
N LEU A 88 -3.91 -3.84 11.10
CA LEU A 88 -3.74 -3.36 12.50
C LEU A 88 -3.54 -1.84 12.56
N ASP A 89 -2.85 -1.23 11.59
CA ASP A 89 -2.71 0.23 11.49
C ASP A 89 -4.07 0.91 11.31
N VAL A 90 -4.98 0.32 10.53
CA VAL A 90 -6.37 0.79 10.37
C VAL A 90 -7.15 0.66 11.69
N GLU A 91 -7.02 -0.45 12.41
CA GLU A 91 -7.67 -0.64 13.71
C GLU A 91 -7.16 0.38 14.75
N ALA A 92 -5.85 0.63 14.79
CA ALA A 92 -5.24 1.64 15.65
C ALA A 92 -5.75 3.05 15.33
N ALA A 93 -5.80 3.41 14.05
CA ALA A 93 -6.34 4.71 13.62
C ALA A 93 -7.84 4.86 13.94
N ARG A 94 -8.62 3.78 13.78
CA ARG A 94 -10.03 3.76 14.19
C ARG A 94 -10.21 3.97 15.70
N ALA A 95 -9.35 3.36 16.51
CA ALA A 95 -9.34 3.58 17.96
C ALA A 95 -8.97 5.03 18.28
N GLN A 96 -7.95 5.60 17.63
CA GLN A 96 -7.56 6.99 17.78
C GLN A 96 -8.67 7.98 17.37
N TYR A 97 -9.39 7.70 16.27
CA TYR A 97 -10.57 8.47 15.89
C TYR A 97 -11.66 8.43 16.99
N ARG A 98 -11.93 7.24 17.57
CA ARG A 98 -12.91 7.10 18.66
C ARG A 98 -12.50 7.91 19.89
N ILE A 99 -11.22 7.91 20.25
CA ILE A 99 -10.66 8.74 21.34
C ILE A 99 -10.92 10.22 21.05
N ARG A 100 -10.58 10.71 19.86
CA ARG A 100 -10.80 12.12 19.47
C ARG A 100 -12.29 12.48 19.41
N ARG A 101 -13.12 11.57 18.98
CA ARG A 101 -14.58 11.76 18.98
C ARG A 101 -15.13 11.80 20.41
N ALA A 102 -14.57 11.04 21.34
CA ALA A 102 -14.99 11.06 22.75
C ALA A 102 -14.70 12.41 23.43
N ASP A 103 -13.67 13.16 22.97
CA ASP A 103 -13.37 14.52 23.46
C ASP A 103 -14.54 15.50 23.28
N MET A 104 -15.53 15.19 22.38
CA MET A 104 -16.76 15.97 22.24
C MET A 104 -17.77 15.77 23.36
N LEU A 105 -17.61 14.74 24.20
CA LEU A 105 -18.49 14.41 25.32
C LEU A 105 -17.77 14.70 26.65
N PRO A 106 -18.52 15.09 27.69
CA PRO A 106 -17.93 15.27 29.01
C PRO A 106 -17.44 13.93 29.58
N THR A 107 -16.26 13.94 30.19
CA THR A 107 -15.73 12.80 30.96
C THR A 107 -16.30 12.86 32.37
N LEU A 108 -16.92 11.78 32.82
CA LEU A 108 -17.43 11.66 34.18
C LEU A 108 -16.49 10.77 34.99
N ASN A 109 -15.96 11.33 36.07
CA ASN A 109 -15.10 10.65 37.05
C ASN A 109 -15.79 10.54 38.41
N VAL A 110 -15.38 9.59 39.20
CA VAL A 110 -15.69 9.56 40.62
C VAL A 110 -14.36 9.76 41.34
N ASP A 111 -14.30 10.86 42.10
CA ASP A 111 -13.11 11.24 42.83
C ASP A 111 -13.38 11.13 44.33
N ALA A 112 -12.42 10.58 45.07
CA ALA A 112 -12.42 10.56 46.54
C ALA A 112 -11.13 11.21 47.03
N GLY A 113 -11.27 12.23 47.88
CA GLY A 113 -10.15 13.03 48.34
C GLY A 113 -10.12 13.17 49.85
N ALA A 114 -8.92 13.30 50.38
CA ALA A 114 -8.69 13.72 51.77
C ALA A 114 -7.59 14.78 51.80
N THR A 115 -7.92 15.98 52.30
CA THR A 115 -6.96 17.06 52.43
C THR A 115 -6.80 17.39 53.90
N VAL A 116 -5.57 17.33 54.40
CA VAL A 116 -5.21 17.76 55.74
C VAL A 116 -4.11 18.81 55.60
N GLN A 117 -4.40 20.04 56.06
CA GLN A 117 -3.43 21.13 55.94
C GLN A 117 -3.35 21.95 57.22
N ARG A 118 -2.16 22.42 57.54
CA ARG A 118 -1.94 23.38 58.61
C ARG A 118 -1.90 24.80 58.02
N LEU A 119 -2.85 25.62 58.49
CA LEU A 119 -2.86 27.07 58.16
C LEU A 119 -2.13 27.83 59.27
N PRO A 120 -1.10 28.63 58.92
CA PRO A 120 -0.47 29.53 59.87
C PRO A 120 -1.44 30.65 60.28
N ALA A 121 -1.16 31.34 61.39
CA ALA A 121 -2.07 32.33 62.01
C ALA A 121 -2.41 33.51 61.09
N ASP A 122 -1.48 33.94 60.27
CA ASP A 122 -1.62 35.07 59.31
C ASP A 122 -2.51 34.74 58.11
N VAL A 123 -2.71 33.46 57.79
CA VAL A 123 -3.56 33.00 56.66
C VAL A 123 -4.89 32.42 57.18
N SER A 124 -4.96 32.09 58.49
CA SER A 124 -6.17 31.50 59.07
C SER A 124 -7.23 32.59 59.32
N PRO A 125 -8.52 32.34 58.95
CA PRO A 125 -9.62 33.27 59.23
C PRO A 125 -9.82 33.57 60.72
N SER A 126 -9.39 32.67 61.57
CA SER A 126 -9.47 32.83 63.05
C SER A 126 -8.29 33.59 63.65
N GLY A 127 -7.26 33.96 62.87
CA GLY A 127 -6.04 34.61 63.36
C GLY A 127 -5.14 33.69 64.24
N THR A 128 -5.42 32.40 64.30
CA THR A 128 -4.66 31.40 65.03
C THR A 128 -4.24 30.25 64.13
N THR A 129 -3.13 29.59 64.42
CA THR A 129 -2.73 28.37 63.71
C THR A 129 -3.76 27.27 63.89
N GLN A 130 -4.26 26.73 62.75
CA GLN A 130 -5.24 25.64 62.81
C GLN A 130 -4.92 24.55 61.80
N ILE A 131 -5.37 23.31 62.08
CA ILE A 131 -5.35 22.19 61.17
C ILE A 131 -6.75 22.04 60.57
N THR A 132 -6.88 22.22 59.27
CA THR A 132 -8.13 21.96 58.54
C THR A 132 -8.07 20.56 57.96
N ARG A 133 -9.20 19.89 57.97
CA ARG A 133 -9.42 18.58 57.30
C ARG A 133 -10.61 18.71 56.37
N SER A 134 -10.53 18.08 55.26
CA SER A 134 -11.64 17.94 54.31
C SER A 134 -11.57 16.56 53.70
N TYR A 135 -12.69 15.86 53.74
CA TYR A 135 -12.91 14.57 53.07
C TYR A 135 -14.03 14.79 52.08
N ASP A 136 -13.87 14.26 50.86
CA ASP A 136 -14.89 14.38 49.81
C ASP A 136 -14.99 13.10 48.98
N VAL A 137 -16.19 12.81 48.51
CA VAL A 137 -16.47 11.80 47.45
C VAL A 137 -17.49 12.43 46.50
N ASN A 138 -17.08 12.58 45.24
CA ASN A 138 -17.93 13.26 44.29
C ASN A 138 -17.84 12.64 42.88
N GLY A 139 -18.93 12.75 42.14
CA GLY A 139 -18.93 12.59 40.70
C GLY A 139 -18.57 13.92 40.04
N ALA A 140 -17.56 13.93 39.17
CA ALA A 140 -17.02 15.16 38.60
C ALA A 140 -16.88 15.10 37.06
N VAL A 141 -17.17 16.23 36.45
CA VAL A 141 -16.81 16.54 35.05
C VAL A 141 -15.70 17.58 35.11
N SER A 142 -14.53 17.24 34.54
CA SER A 142 -13.36 18.14 34.57
C SER A 142 -13.12 18.82 33.24
N ALA A 143 -13.20 20.15 33.22
CA ALA A 143 -12.79 21.02 32.13
C ALA A 143 -13.28 20.61 30.73
N TRP A 144 -14.53 20.09 30.63
CA TRP A 144 -15.12 19.77 29.34
C TRP A 144 -15.28 21.02 28.48
N GLU A 145 -14.68 21.04 27.28
CA GLU A 145 -14.74 22.16 26.36
C GLU A 145 -16.04 22.16 25.57
N LEU A 146 -16.76 23.27 25.66
CA LEU A 146 -17.96 23.54 24.84
C LEU A 146 -17.48 24.02 23.47
N ASP A 147 -17.55 23.14 22.46
CA ASP A 147 -16.95 23.34 21.14
C ASP A 147 -17.80 24.26 20.23
N LEU A 148 -17.88 25.54 20.58
CA LEU A 148 -18.62 26.55 19.80
C LEU A 148 -17.95 26.89 18.46
N TRP A 149 -16.62 26.83 18.42
CA TRP A 149 -15.80 27.22 17.27
C TRP A 149 -15.34 26.05 16.44
N GLY A 150 -15.74 24.84 16.78
CA GLY A 150 -15.43 23.63 16.05
C GLY A 150 -13.98 23.16 16.18
N ARG A 151 -13.27 23.51 17.26
CA ARG A 151 -11.90 23.07 17.51
C ARG A 151 -11.83 21.56 17.71
N VAL A 152 -12.63 21.04 18.63
CA VAL A 152 -12.68 19.62 18.97
C VAL A 152 -13.24 18.81 17.79
N ARG A 153 -14.27 19.34 17.13
CA ARG A 153 -14.84 18.76 15.89
C ARG A 153 -13.78 18.67 14.81
N SER A 154 -13.04 19.75 14.52
CA SER A 154 -11.98 19.75 13.50
C SER A 154 -10.87 18.74 13.80
N LEU A 155 -10.51 18.52 15.06
CA LEU A 155 -9.56 17.47 15.46
C LEU A 155 -10.13 16.05 15.27
N SER A 156 -11.42 15.86 15.54
CA SER A 156 -12.13 14.61 15.26
C SER A 156 -12.21 14.32 13.75
N ASP A 157 -12.55 15.33 12.94
CA ASP A 157 -12.62 15.22 11.48
C ASP A 157 -11.23 14.94 10.88
N ARG A 158 -10.18 15.56 11.41
CA ARG A 158 -8.80 15.22 11.06
C ARG A 158 -8.50 13.74 11.34
N ALA A 159 -8.86 13.26 12.54
CA ALA A 159 -8.63 11.87 12.91
C ALA A 159 -9.46 10.90 12.05
N LEU A 160 -10.71 11.26 11.71
CA LEU A 160 -11.55 10.50 10.78
C LEU A 160 -10.91 10.41 9.39
N ALA A 161 -10.47 11.53 8.83
CA ALA A 161 -9.82 11.55 7.52
C ALA A 161 -8.51 10.75 7.52
N THR A 162 -7.72 10.81 8.61
CA THR A 162 -6.52 9.97 8.76
C THR A 162 -6.87 8.47 8.82
N TYR A 163 -7.93 8.10 9.55
CA TYR A 163 -8.42 6.72 9.57
C TYR A 163 -8.82 6.24 8.16
N LEU A 164 -9.59 7.04 7.42
CA LEU A 164 -9.99 6.73 6.05
C LEU A 164 -8.80 6.64 5.09
N ALA A 165 -7.78 7.48 5.25
CA ALA A 165 -6.54 7.40 4.47
C ALA A 165 -5.81 6.08 4.68
N LEU A 166 -5.72 5.59 5.93
CA LEU A 166 -5.10 4.30 6.24
C LEU A 166 -5.93 3.12 5.74
N ASP A 167 -7.26 3.21 5.72
CA ASP A 167 -8.11 2.18 5.11
C ASP A 167 -7.87 2.06 3.58
N GLU A 168 -7.75 3.19 2.88
CA GLU A 168 -7.34 3.19 1.46
C GLU A 168 -5.92 2.65 1.27
N THR A 169 -4.99 2.98 2.17
CA THR A 169 -3.61 2.44 2.15
C THR A 169 -3.61 0.93 2.33
N ARG A 170 -4.47 0.37 3.19
CA ARG A 170 -4.67 -1.08 3.35
C ARG A 170 -5.13 -1.74 2.05
N ILE A 171 -6.07 -1.10 1.35
CA ILE A 171 -6.53 -1.59 0.04
C ILE A 171 -5.38 -1.55 -0.97
N ALA A 172 -4.62 -0.46 -1.03
CA ALA A 172 -3.44 -0.34 -1.89
C ALA A 172 -2.38 -1.41 -1.58
N ALA A 173 -2.14 -1.70 -0.29
CA ALA A 173 -1.22 -2.76 0.13
C ALA A 173 -1.69 -4.15 -0.33
N ARG A 174 -3.01 -4.43 -0.27
CA ARG A 174 -3.57 -5.68 -0.80
C ARG A 174 -3.34 -5.82 -2.31
N LEU A 175 -3.58 -4.77 -3.09
CA LEU A 175 -3.35 -4.77 -4.54
C LEU A 175 -1.87 -4.94 -4.88
N SER A 176 -0.99 -4.28 -4.12
CA SER A 176 0.46 -4.43 -4.26
C SER A 176 0.90 -5.85 -3.97
N LEU A 177 0.40 -6.46 -2.89
CA LEU A 177 0.73 -7.85 -2.54
C LEU A 177 0.30 -8.83 -3.64
N LEU A 178 -0.90 -8.68 -4.23
CA LEU A 178 -1.35 -9.51 -5.35
C LEU A 178 -0.38 -9.41 -6.54
N ALA A 179 0.06 -8.19 -6.88
CA ALA A 179 1.00 -7.98 -7.97
C ALA A 179 2.41 -8.50 -7.65
N GLU A 180 2.89 -8.31 -6.42
CA GLU A 180 4.22 -8.75 -5.99
C GLU A 180 4.33 -10.28 -5.93
N VAL A 181 3.32 -10.97 -5.37
CA VAL A 181 3.27 -12.44 -5.35
C VAL A 181 3.20 -12.99 -6.76
N THR A 182 2.39 -12.38 -7.63
CA THR A 182 2.28 -12.79 -9.02
C THR A 182 3.61 -12.60 -9.75
N ASN A 183 4.26 -11.44 -9.63
CA ASN A 183 5.55 -11.19 -10.27
C ASN A 183 6.64 -12.13 -9.74
N ALA A 184 6.68 -12.41 -8.42
CA ALA A 184 7.62 -13.37 -7.83
C ALA A 184 7.37 -14.79 -8.36
N TYR A 185 6.11 -15.20 -8.52
CA TYR A 185 5.75 -16.48 -9.12
C TYR A 185 6.17 -16.57 -10.59
N LEU A 186 5.90 -15.52 -11.39
CA LEU A 186 6.31 -15.45 -12.80
C LEU A 186 7.84 -15.52 -12.95
N THR A 187 8.57 -14.78 -12.10
CA THR A 187 10.03 -14.79 -12.09
C THR A 187 10.57 -16.17 -11.76
N LEU A 188 10.06 -16.81 -10.70
CA LEU A 188 10.45 -18.18 -10.34
C LEU A 188 10.22 -19.16 -11.50
N ARG A 189 9.08 -19.06 -12.22
CA ARG A 189 8.75 -19.92 -13.36
C ARG A 189 9.69 -19.68 -14.54
N ALA A 190 10.01 -18.41 -14.82
CA ALA A 190 10.98 -18.05 -15.86
C ALA A 190 12.38 -18.58 -15.55
N ASP A 191 12.85 -18.43 -14.30
CA ASP A 191 14.18 -18.88 -13.91
C ASP A 191 14.28 -20.39 -13.79
N GLN A 192 13.18 -21.09 -13.49
CA GLN A 192 13.10 -22.56 -13.59
C GLN A 192 13.20 -23.02 -15.06
N GLU A 193 12.55 -22.33 -16.00
CA GLU A 193 12.66 -22.61 -17.44
C GLU A 193 14.09 -22.35 -17.94
N LEU A 194 14.74 -21.27 -17.49
CA LEU A 194 16.14 -20.98 -17.79
C LEU A 194 17.10 -21.99 -17.19
N LEU A 195 16.82 -22.49 -15.99
CA LEU A 195 17.59 -23.58 -15.37
C LEU A 195 17.47 -24.88 -16.19
N GLN A 196 16.27 -25.23 -16.65
CA GLN A 196 16.07 -26.38 -17.52
C GLN A 196 16.83 -26.24 -18.83
N LEU A 197 16.76 -25.06 -19.47
CA LEU A 197 17.50 -24.73 -20.68
C LEU A 197 19.02 -24.85 -20.48
N ALA A 198 19.53 -24.35 -19.34
CA ALA A 198 20.95 -24.46 -18.99
C ALA A 198 21.38 -25.93 -18.75
N HIS A 199 20.51 -26.74 -18.13
CA HIS A 199 20.74 -28.18 -17.92
C HIS A 199 20.82 -28.94 -19.26
N ASP A 200 19.89 -28.67 -20.20
CA ASP A 200 19.87 -29.31 -21.50
C ASP A 200 21.09 -28.89 -22.35
N THR A 201 21.47 -27.59 -22.29
CA THR A 201 22.69 -27.09 -22.91
C THR A 201 23.92 -27.76 -22.33
N LEU A 202 24.04 -27.89 -21.01
CA LEU A 202 25.17 -28.56 -20.37
C LEU A 202 25.25 -30.03 -20.81
N SER A 203 24.13 -30.73 -20.88
CA SER A 203 24.08 -32.11 -21.35
C SER A 203 24.60 -32.26 -22.79
N THR A 204 24.24 -31.30 -23.65
CA THR A 204 24.72 -31.24 -25.03
C THR A 204 26.22 -30.91 -25.10
N GLN A 205 26.70 -29.91 -24.33
CA GLN A 205 28.13 -29.55 -24.29
C GLN A 205 29.02 -30.68 -23.75
N LYS A 206 28.54 -31.46 -22.78
CA LYS A 206 29.26 -32.65 -22.29
C LYS A 206 29.46 -33.66 -23.41
N ARG A 207 28.43 -33.91 -24.23
CA ARG A 207 28.52 -34.84 -25.38
C ARG A 207 29.46 -34.31 -26.47
N THR A 208 29.37 -33.01 -26.81
CA THR A 208 30.24 -32.39 -27.80
C THR A 208 31.71 -32.40 -27.34
N TYR A 209 31.98 -32.07 -26.07
CA TYR A 209 33.35 -32.14 -25.53
C TYR A 209 33.90 -33.59 -25.58
N ALA A 210 33.13 -34.57 -25.16
CA ALA A 210 33.56 -35.99 -25.20
C ALA A 210 33.87 -36.46 -26.64
N LEU A 211 33.03 -36.08 -27.61
CA LEU A 211 33.27 -36.39 -29.02
C LEU A 211 34.57 -35.68 -29.54
N THR A 212 34.72 -34.41 -29.27
CA THR A 212 35.90 -33.64 -29.69
C THR A 212 37.16 -34.19 -29.05
N GLN A 213 37.11 -34.60 -27.79
CA GLN A 213 38.24 -35.29 -27.11
C GLN A 213 38.60 -36.60 -27.84
N ALA A 214 37.62 -37.43 -28.17
CA ALA A 214 37.89 -38.68 -28.89
C ALA A 214 38.47 -38.45 -30.31
N LEU A 215 38.01 -37.38 -31.01
CA LEU A 215 38.56 -37.00 -32.31
C LEU A 215 40.02 -36.47 -32.18
N PHE A 216 40.31 -35.72 -31.11
CA PHE A 216 41.67 -35.25 -30.83
C PHE A 216 42.63 -36.42 -30.53
N ASP A 217 42.18 -37.36 -29.70
CA ASP A 217 42.97 -38.55 -29.34
C ASP A 217 43.24 -39.44 -30.57
N ALA A 218 42.31 -39.46 -31.57
CA ALA A 218 42.45 -40.13 -32.85
C ALA A 218 43.28 -39.32 -33.88
N GLY A 219 43.71 -38.07 -33.56
CA GLY A 219 44.44 -37.20 -34.47
C GLY A 219 43.58 -36.47 -35.52
N ASN A 220 42.24 -36.51 -35.39
CA ASN A 220 41.26 -35.94 -36.34
C ASN A 220 40.70 -34.57 -35.87
N ALA A 221 41.16 -34.03 -34.74
CA ALA A 221 40.81 -32.68 -34.25
C ALA A 221 42.10 -31.97 -33.76
N THR A 222 42.06 -30.63 -33.76
CA THR A 222 43.17 -29.80 -33.26
C THR A 222 43.01 -29.55 -31.75
N GLN A 223 44.15 -29.18 -31.10
CA GLN A 223 44.12 -28.73 -29.70
C GLN A 223 43.23 -27.49 -29.52
N ILE A 224 43.12 -26.63 -30.54
CA ILE A 224 42.25 -25.45 -30.50
C ILE A 224 40.79 -25.89 -30.40
N ASP A 225 40.36 -26.87 -31.19
CA ASP A 225 39.00 -27.39 -31.18
C ASP A 225 38.65 -27.98 -29.83
N LEU A 226 39.56 -28.77 -29.23
CA LEU A 226 39.36 -29.32 -27.88
C LEU A 226 39.20 -28.20 -26.84
N ARG A 227 40.04 -27.16 -26.86
CA ARG A 227 39.92 -26.04 -25.92
C ARG A 227 38.67 -25.22 -26.12
N ARG A 228 38.16 -25.05 -27.35
CA ARG A 228 36.88 -24.40 -27.64
C ARG A 228 35.73 -25.21 -27.05
N ALA A 229 35.70 -26.51 -27.22
CA ALA A 229 34.68 -27.39 -26.64
C ALA A 229 34.75 -27.39 -25.10
N GLU A 230 35.96 -27.35 -24.50
CA GLU A 230 36.12 -27.22 -23.07
C GLU A 230 35.56 -25.87 -22.55
N ILE A 231 35.85 -24.75 -23.19
CA ILE A 231 35.32 -23.43 -22.85
C ILE A 231 33.79 -23.46 -22.87
N ALA A 232 33.19 -24.03 -23.92
CA ALA A 232 31.74 -24.14 -24.04
C ALA A 232 31.11 -24.98 -22.91
N LEU A 233 31.75 -26.11 -22.56
CA LEU A 233 31.35 -26.95 -21.43
C LEU A 233 31.40 -26.18 -20.11
N ARG A 234 32.53 -25.50 -19.80
CA ARG A 234 32.69 -24.74 -18.55
C ARG A 234 31.69 -23.58 -18.46
N THR A 235 31.41 -22.90 -19.59
CA THR A 235 30.41 -21.86 -19.67
C THR A 235 29.01 -22.39 -19.34
N ALA A 236 28.64 -23.57 -19.82
CA ALA A 236 27.36 -24.20 -19.50
C ALA A 236 27.27 -24.63 -18.01
N GLU A 237 28.37 -25.12 -17.43
CA GLU A 237 28.44 -25.44 -15.98
C GLU A 237 28.23 -24.19 -15.12
N VAL A 238 28.86 -23.06 -15.49
CA VAL A 238 28.67 -21.76 -14.81
C VAL A 238 27.21 -21.30 -14.90
N SER A 239 26.60 -21.40 -16.09
CA SER A 239 25.19 -21.01 -16.30
C SER A 239 24.24 -21.85 -15.46
N GLN A 240 24.42 -23.19 -15.44
CA GLN A 240 23.59 -24.09 -14.62
C GLN A 240 23.70 -23.75 -13.12
N ALA A 241 24.93 -23.52 -12.61
CA ALA A 241 25.12 -23.17 -11.21
C ALA A 241 24.48 -21.81 -10.86
N ALA A 242 24.56 -20.83 -11.78
CA ALA A 242 23.94 -19.52 -11.62
C ALA A 242 22.40 -19.63 -11.53
N TYR A 243 21.74 -20.31 -12.47
CA TYR A 243 20.30 -20.47 -12.47
C TYR A 243 19.78 -21.34 -11.31
N THR A 244 20.57 -22.35 -10.89
CA THR A 244 20.23 -23.11 -9.66
C THR A 244 20.16 -22.19 -8.45
N ARG A 245 21.11 -21.27 -8.30
CA ARG A 245 21.11 -20.29 -7.21
C ARG A 245 19.94 -19.30 -7.32
N VAL A 246 19.70 -18.76 -8.53
CA VAL A 246 18.64 -17.77 -8.75
C VAL A 246 17.27 -18.37 -8.45
N ALA A 247 16.93 -19.53 -9.00
CA ALA A 247 15.67 -20.20 -8.74
C ALA A 247 15.44 -20.50 -7.23
N ALA A 248 16.51 -20.84 -6.49
CA ALA A 248 16.42 -21.00 -5.05
C ALA A 248 16.15 -19.67 -4.31
N GLN A 249 16.77 -18.58 -4.76
CA GLN A 249 16.54 -17.24 -4.20
C GLN A 249 15.11 -16.74 -4.47
N ASP A 250 14.59 -16.96 -5.67
CA ASP A 250 13.21 -16.58 -6.03
C ASP A 250 12.19 -17.36 -5.21
N ARG A 251 12.44 -18.64 -4.98
CA ARG A 251 11.61 -19.45 -4.07
C ARG A 251 11.60 -18.88 -2.65
N ASN A 252 12.76 -18.45 -2.14
CA ASN A 252 12.84 -17.83 -0.83
C ASN A 252 12.09 -16.49 -0.79
N ALA A 253 12.18 -15.68 -1.85
CA ALA A 253 11.44 -14.43 -1.98
C ALA A 253 9.93 -14.66 -2.02
N LEU A 254 9.47 -15.66 -2.77
CA LEU A 254 8.06 -16.06 -2.79
C LEU A 254 7.58 -16.50 -1.40
N VAL A 255 8.34 -17.33 -0.68
CA VAL A 255 8.01 -17.78 0.69
C VAL A 255 7.88 -16.58 1.65
N LEU A 256 8.74 -15.57 1.52
CA LEU A 256 8.64 -14.35 2.32
C LEU A 256 7.31 -13.63 2.07
N LEU A 257 6.92 -13.47 0.80
CA LEU A 257 5.65 -12.83 0.43
C LEU A 257 4.42 -13.63 0.90
N LEU A 258 4.51 -14.96 0.89
CA LEU A 258 3.45 -15.83 1.42
C LEU A 258 3.28 -15.71 2.94
N GLY A 259 4.32 -15.27 3.67
CA GLY A 259 4.30 -15.11 5.12
C GLY A 259 4.30 -16.42 5.92
N GLN A 260 4.45 -17.58 5.25
CA GLN A 260 4.57 -18.89 5.86
C GLN A 260 5.35 -19.86 4.94
N PRO A 261 5.92 -20.94 5.47
CA PRO A 261 6.53 -21.98 4.66
C PRO A 261 5.53 -22.62 3.68
N LEU A 262 6.03 -23.06 2.53
CA LEU A 262 5.25 -23.83 1.56
C LEU A 262 4.83 -25.20 2.15
N THR A 263 3.60 -25.59 1.93
CA THR A 263 3.18 -26.98 2.18
C THR A 263 3.87 -27.92 1.23
N ALA A 264 3.96 -29.23 1.59
CA ALA A 264 4.57 -30.24 0.73
C ALA A 264 3.89 -30.32 -0.66
N GLU A 265 2.56 -30.13 -0.69
CA GLU A 265 1.76 -30.14 -1.93
C GLU A 265 2.08 -28.93 -2.84
N LEU A 266 2.11 -27.73 -2.28
CA LEU A 266 2.46 -26.50 -3.03
C LEU A 266 3.91 -26.55 -3.51
N SER A 267 4.83 -27.06 -2.67
CA SER A 267 6.22 -27.27 -3.05
C SER A 267 6.35 -28.21 -4.24
N ALA A 268 5.69 -29.39 -4.18
CA ALA A 268 5.71 -30.35 -5.27
C ALA A 268 5.04 -29.83 -6.55
N SER A 269 4.01 -29.00 -6.41
CA SER A 269 3.34 -28.35 -7.55
C SER A 269 4.23 -27.32 -8.23
N LEU A 270 4.97 -26.51 -7.45
CA LEU A 270 5.96 -25.56 -7.96
C LEU A 270 7.14 -26.27 -8.64
N ASP A 271 7.59 -27.42 -8.12
CA ASP A 271 8.70 -28.18 -8.70
C ASP A 271 8.32 -28.84 -10.03
N LYS A 272 7.04 -29.18 -10.23
CA LYS A 272 6.52 -29.72 -11.51
C LYS A 272 6.29 -28.62 -12.55
N ALA A 273 6.04 -27.41 -12.10
CA ALA A 273 5.72 -26.27 -12.93
C ALA A 273 7.03 -25.58 -13.41
N ASN A 274 7.72 -26.17 -14.39
CA ASN A 274 9.05 -25.78 -14.85
C ASN A 274 9.07 -24.90 -16.12
N THR A 275 7.92 -24.41 -16.58
CA THR A 275 7.81 -23.54 -17.75
C THR A 275 6.89 -22.36 -17.45
N LEU A 276 7.13 -21.19 -18.04
CA LEU A 276 6.29 -20.02 -17.93
C LEU A 276 5.17 -20.10 -19.00
N PRO A 277 3.90 -20.39 -18.61
CA PRO A 277 2.80 -20.50 -19.59
C PRO A 277 2.34 -19.13 -20.09
N ASP A 278 1.80 -19.08 -21.32
CA ASP A 278 1.41 -17.82 -22.00
C ASP A 278 0.00 -17.32 -21.65
N ASP A 279 -0.84 -18.16 -21.01
CA ASP A 279 -2.31 -17.94 -20.89
C ASP A 279 -2.81 -17.67 -19.47
N ILE A 280 -1.90 -17.54 -18.50
CA ILE A 280 -2.25 -17.30 -17.09
C ILE A 280 -2.84 -15.91 -16.80
N ILE A 281 -2.68 -14.97 -17.74
CA ILE A 281 -3.16 -13.60 -17.62
C ILE A 281 -3.82 -13.20 -18.97
N PRO A 282 -4.97 -12.50 -18.96
CA PRO A 282 -5.59 -12.01 -20.17
C PRO A 282 -4.64 -11.10 -20.97
N SER A 283 -4.50 -11.34 -22.26
CA SER A 283 -3.60 -10.57 -23.14
C SER A 283 -4.06 -9.14 -23.42
N ALA A 284 -5.34 -8.81 -23.15
CA ALA A 284 -5.91 -7.51 -23.43
C ALA A 284 -6.61 -6.92 -22.19
N LEU A 285 -6.20 -5.70 -21.83
CA LEU A 285 -6.83 -4.89 -20.80
C LEU A 285 -7.29 -3.55 -21.41
N PRO A 286 -8.53 -3.11 -21.17
CA PRO A 286 -8.96 -1.77 -21.58
C PRO A 286 -8.21 -0.70 -20.79
N ALA A 287 -7.75 0.35 -21.46
CA ALA A 287 -6.93 1.40 -20.83
C ALA A 287 -7.70 2.29 -19.83
N GLY A 288 -9.04 2.38 -19.94
CA GLY A 288 -9.85 3.31 -19.15
C GLY A 288 -9.57 4.79 -19.50
N LEU A 289 -10.13 5.70 -18.70
CA LEU A 289 -9.89 7.14 -18.81
C LEU A 289 -8.97 7.62 -17.67
N PRO A 290 -8.08 8.59 -17.92
CA PRO A 290 -7.21 9.15 -16.86
C PRO A 290 -7.99 9.66 -15.64
N ALA A 291 -9.17 10.25 -15.85
CA ALA A 291 -10.03 10.75 -14.76
C ALA A 291 -10.55 9.63 -13.83
N GLU A 292 -10.66 8.38 -14.31
CA GLU A 292 -11.08 7.25 -13.47
C GLU A 292 -10.05 6.89 -12.40
N LEU A 293 -8.76 7.19 -12.63
CA LEU A 293 -7.68 6.95 -11.66
C LEU A 293 -7.94 7.70 -10.34
N LEU A 294 -8.50 8.92 -10.43
CA LEU A 294 -8.80 9.75 -9.25
C LEU A 294 -9.84 9.12 -8.32
N VAL A 295 -10.73 8.28 -8.86
CA VAL A 295 -11.83 7.67 -8.12
C VAL A 295 -11.53 6.21 -7.77
N ARG A 296 -10.78 5.52 -8.62
CA ARG A 296 -10.60 4.07 -8.53
C ARG A 296 -9.29 3.65 -7.84
N ARG A 297 -8.25 4.48 -7.86
CA ARG A 297 -6.96 4.13 -7.23
C ARG A 297 -6.95 4.42 -5.73
N PRO A 298 -6.68 3.41 -4.89
CA PRO A 298 -6.68 3.60 -3.44
C PRO A 298 -5.55 4.51 -2.94
N ASP A 299 -4.38 4.51 -3.58
CA ASP A 299 -3.25 5.38 -3.23
C ASP A 299 -3.55 6.87 -3.47
N VAL A 300 -4.23 7.19 -4.58
CA VAL A 300 -4.71 8.55 -4.87
C VAL A 300 -5.80 8.96 -3.86
N ARG A 301 -6.73 8.06 -3.54
CA ARG A 301 -7.76 8.30 -2.53
C ARG A 301 -7.19 8.46 -1.13
N ALA A 302 -6.16 7.69 -0.78
CA ALA A 302 -5.44 7.86 0.48
C ALA A 302 -4.80 9.25 0.59
N ALA A 303 -4.13 9.72 -0.46
CA ALA A 303 -3.54 11.06 -0.50
C ALA A 303 -4.62 12.16 -0.41
N GLU A 304 -5.78 11.98 -1.04
CA GLU A 304 -6.91 12.92 -0.89
C GLU A 304 -7.42 12.96 0.55
N GLN A 305 -7.54 11.82 1.24
CA GLN A 305 -7.95 11.80 2.64
C GLN A 305 -6.93 12.48 3.57
N GLN A 306 -5.62 12.35 3.30
CA GLN A 306 -4.58 13.09 4.04
C GLN A 306 -4.71 14.61 3.83
N LEU A 307 -5.00 15.03 2.61
CA LEU A 307 -5.28 16.44 2.32
C LEU A 307 -6.51 16.96 3.08
N ARG A 308 -7.59 16.15 3.17
CA ARG A 308 -8.77 16.46 3.98
C ARG A 308 -8.43 16.55 5.46
N ALA A 309 -7.57 15.69 5.97
CA ALA A 309 -7.09 15.73 7.35
C ALA A 309 -6.32 17.04 7.63
N ALA A 310 -5.44 17.46 6.73
CA ALA A 310 -4.71 18.72 6.84
C ALA A 310 -5.65 19.94 6.74
N ASN A 311 -6.67 19.87 5.87
CA ASN A 311 -7.69 20.92 5.76
C ASN A 311 -8.48 21.08 7.07
N ALA A 312 -8.92 19.99 7.69
CA ALA A 312 -9.61 20.00 8.98
C ALA A 312 -8.72 20.58 10.08
N ASN A 313 -7.41 20.28 10.08
CA ASN A 313 -6.47 20.83 11.06
C ASN A 313 -6.38 22.36 11.06
N ILE A 314 -6.59 23.03 9.92
CA ILE A 314 -6.66 24.49 9.83
C ILE A 314 -7.83 25.01 10.67
N GLY A 315 -8.96 24.30 10.67
CA GLY A 315 -10.11 24.65 11.51
C GLY A 315 -9.76 24.69 12.99
N ALA A 316 -9.06 23.67 13.47
CA ALA A 316 -8.59 23.61 14.86
C ALA A 316 -7.60 24.74 15.19
N ALA A 317 -6.67 25.04 14.28
CA ALA A 317 -5.70 26.12 14.44
C ALA A 317 -6.36 27.52 14.43
N ARG A 318 -7.38 27.75 13.61
CA ARG A 318 -8.17 29.00 13.60
C ARG A 318 -9.02 29.13 14.86
N ALA A 319 -9.67 28.06 15.30
CA ALA A 319 -10.51 28.06 16.50
C ALA A 319 -9.71 28.39 17.77
N ALA A 320 -8.40 28.09 17.80
CA ALA A 320 -7.51 28.42 18.91
C ALA A 320 -7.31 29.91 19.18
N PHE A 321 -7.71 30.81 18.27
CA PHE A 321 -7.71 32.24 18.47
C PHE A 321 -8.94 32.78 19.23
N PHE A 322 -9.98 31.97 19.32
CA PHE A 322 -11.24 32.31 19.93
C PHE A 322 -11.31 31.88 21.41
N PRO A 323 -12.25 32.42 22.21
CA PRO A 323 -12.39 32.06 23.60
C PRO A 323 -12.71 30.57 23.75
N ALA A 324 -11.92 29.82 24.53
CA ALA A 324 -12.26 28.48 24.96
C ALA A 324 -13.20 28.55 26.17
N ILE A 325 -14.34 27.86 26.09
CA ILE A 325 -15.31 27.76 27.18
C ILE A 325 -15.22 26.33 27.74
N SER A 326 -14.81 26.21 28.99
CA SER A 326 -14.76 24.92 29.70
C SER A 326 -15.77 24.90 30.84
N LEU A 327 -16.37 23.73 31.01
CA LEU A 327 -17.31 23.47 32.09
C LEU A 327 -16.71 22.43 33.04
N THR A 328 -16.57 22.83 34.32
CA THR A 328 -16.20 21.92 35.40
C THR A 328 -17.37 21.84 36.37
N GLY A 329 -17.73 20.65 36.81
CA GLY A 329 -18.79 20.47 37.78
C GLY A 329 -18.57 19.23 38.60
N SER A 330 -19.00 19.28 39.86
CA SER A 330 -18.98 18.12 40.73
C SER A 330 -20.26 18.07 41.58
N ALA A 331 -20.68 16.88 41.96
CA ALA A 331 -21.76 16.63 42.88
C ALA A 331 -21.45 15.38 43.71
N GLY A 332 -21.65 15.49 45.03
CA GLY A 332 -21.33 14.38 45.96
C GLY A 332 -21.50 14.77 47.41
N THR A 333 -20.58 14.32 48.24
CA THR A 333 -20.55 14.58 49.69
C THR A 333 -19.22 15.14 50.12
N ALA A 334 -19.22 16.04 51.12
CA ALA A 334 -17.99 16.59 51.72
C ALA A 334 -18.21 16.80 53.21
N SER A 335 -17.17 16.55 54.01
CA SER A 335 -17.21 16.70 55.49
C SER A 335 -15.81 17.06 56.02
N SER A 336 -15.79 17.76 57.18
CA SER A 336 -14.53 17.99 57.93
C SER A 336 -14.07 16.78 58.75
N SER A 337 -14.93 15.75 58.89
CA SER A 337 -14.63 14.48 59.53
C SER A 337 -15.03 13.30 58.66
N LEU A 338 -14.31 12.18 58.78
CA LEU A 338 -14.54 11.02 57.91
C LEU A 338 -15.88 10.32 58.23
N ASP A 339 -16.29 10.30 59.49
CA ASP A 339 -17.56 9.75 59.95
C ASP A 339 -18.77 10.54 59.48
N GLY A 340 -18.65 11.85 59.33
CA GLY A 340 -19.72 12.72 58.83
C GLY A 340 -19.87 12.75 57.31
N LEU A 341 -19.03 12.04 56.54
CA LEU A 341 -18.98 12.16 55.07
C LEU A 341 -20.28 11.73 54.37
N PHE A 342 -21.01 10.76 54.92
CA PHE A 342 -22.26 10.24 54.38
C PHE A 342 -23.48 10.54 55.23
N GLU A 343 -23.36 11.45 56.20
CA GLU A 343 -24.48 11.87 57.06
C GLU A 343 -25.40 12.88 56.34
N PRO A 344 -26.67 13.02 56.82
CA PRO A 344 -27.55 14.04 56.32
C PRO A 344 -26.95 15.44 56.47
N GLY A 345 -26.86 16.20 55.34
CA GLY A 345 -26.28 17.52 55.30
C GLY A 345 -24.86 17.60 54.71
N SER A 346 -24.22 16.45 54.40
CA SER A 346 -22.91 16.40 53.74
C SER A 346 -22.96 16.66 52.21
N ALA A 347 -24.15 16.77 51.62
CA ALA A 347 -24.29 16.99 50.16
C ALA A 347 -23.57 18.28 49.72
N ALA A 348 -22.69 18.15 48.75
CA ALA A 348 -21.91 19.24 48.17
C ALA A 348 -21.95 19.21 46.64
N TRP A 349 -22.00 20.35 46.02
CA TRP A 349 -21.89 20.46 44.56
C TRP A 349 -21.12 21.71 44.17
N SER A 350 -20.48 21.67 43.02
CA SER A 350 -19.85 22.84 42.42
C SER A 350 -20.15 22.88 40.93
N PHE A 351 -20.28 24.09 40.35
CA PHE A 351 -20.37 24.32 38.92
C PHE A 351 -19.54 25.55 38.56
N VAL A 352 -18.48 25.34 37.81
CA VAL A 352 -17.47 26.36 37.50
C VAL A 352 -17.32 26.47 35.97
N PRO A 353 -18.12 27.28 35.30
CA PRO A 353 -17.87 27.65 33.89
C PRO A 353 -16.66 28.60 33.86
N GLN A 354 -15.74 28.33 32.93
CA GLN A 354 -14.55 29.15 32.70
C GLN A 354 -14.46 29.56 31.25
N ILE A 355 -14.20 30.83 31.00
CA ILE A 355 -13.92 31.36 29.66
C ILE A 355 -12.46 31.84 29.67
N SER A 356 -11.66 31.32 28.72
CA SER A 356 -10.26 31.69 28.53
C SER A 356 -10.04 32.22 27.12
N LEU A 357 -9.65 33.48 26.99
CA LEU A 357 -9.28 34.07 25.69
C LEU A 357 -7.78 34.39 25.69
N PRO A 358 -7.00 33.76 24.81
CA PRO A 358 -5.58 34.05 24.72
C PRO A 358 -5.35 35.43 24.05
N ILE A 359 -4.90 36.45 24.82
CA ILE A 359 -4.60 37.79 24.32
C ILE A 359 -3.17 37.85 23.73
N PHE A 360 -2.22 37.22 24.41
CA PHE A 360 -0.82 37.22 23.97
C PHE A 360 -0.15 35.88 24.27
N ARG A 361 0.36 35.21 23.26
CA ARG A 361 1.12 33.98 23.36
C ARG A 361 2.44 34.01 22.57
N GLY A 362 3.12 35.19 22.54
CA GLY A 362 4.42 35.34 21.89
C GLY A 362 4.45 34.90 20.41
N GLY A 363 3.32 35.04 19.67
CA GLY A 363 3.24 34.62 18.27
C GLY A 363 2.90 33.16 18.01
N ALA A 364 2.85 32.30 19.05
CA ALA A 364 2.66 30.85 18.89
C ALA A 364 1.37 30.47 18.14
N LEU A 365 0.25 31.19 18.37
CA LEU A 365 -1.01 30.90 17.69
C LEU A 365 -0.90 31.14 16.17
N ARG A 366 -0.24 32.27 15.78
CA ARG A 366 -0.02 32.57 14.39
C ARG A 366 0.89 31.56 13.71
N ALA A 367 2.01 31.22 14.36
CA ALA A 367 2.93 30.19 13.87
C ALA A 367 2.24 28.83 13.70
N ASN A 368 1.36 28.43 14.64
CA ASN A 368 0.58 27.19 14.51
C ASN A 368 -0.41 27.22 13.33
N LEU A 369 -1.06 28.37 13.08
CA LEU A 369 -1.91 28.51 11.91
C LEU A 369 -1.10 28.47 10.61
N ASP A 370 0.04 29.18 10.56
CA ASP A 370 0.95 29.16 9.42
C ASP A 370 1.46 27.74 9.15
N LEU A 371 1.83 27.01 10.20
CA LEU A 371 2.23 25.59 10.10
C LEU A 371 1.10 24.72 9.51
N ALA A 372 -0.14 24.88 9.98
CA ALA A 372 -1.27 24.11 9.47
C ALA A 372 -1.55 24.44 7.98
N GLN A 373 -1.42 25.69 7.58
CA GLN A 373 -1.57 26.11 6.18
C GLN A 373 -0.43 25.58 5.29
N VAL A 374 0.82 25.56 5.78
CA VAL A 374 1.96 24.98 5.07
C VAL A 374 1.75 23.47 4.91
N GLN A 375 1.31 22.79 5.97
CA GLN A 375 0.98 21.36 5.90
C GLN A 375 -0.09 21.06 4.85
N LYS A 376 -1.16 21.84 4.76
CA LYS A 376 -2.15 21.68 3.67
C LYS A 376 -1.49 21.81 2.28
N ARG A 377 -0.57 22.76 2.08
CA ARG A 377 0.16 22.91 0.79
C ARG A 377 1.05 21.72 0.50
N ILE A 378 1.69 21.15 1.52
CA ILE A 378 2.47 19.92 1.37
C ILE A 378 1.56 18.77 0.92
N GLU A 379 0.38 18.60 1.54
CA GLU A 379 -0.55 17.54 1.17
C GLU A 379 -1.18 17.74 -0.22
N ILE A 380 -1.35 18.99 -0.68
CA ILE A 380 -1.72 19.28 -2.08
C ILE A 380 -0.64 18.74 -3.02
N ALA A 381 0.63 19.06 -2.78
CA ALA A 381 1.73 18.58 -3.61
C ALA A 381 1.86 17.03 -3.57
N ASN A 382 1.62 16.40 -2.42
CA ASN A 382 1.59 14.94 -2.28
C ASN A 382 0.44 14.32 -3.10
N TYR A 383 -0.76 14.92 -3.05
CA TYR A 383 -1.92 14.48 -3.83
C TYR A 383 -1.66 14.62 -5.35
N GLU A 384 -1.15 15.76 -5.79
CA GLU A 384 -0.78 15.99 -7.20
C GLU A 384 0.29 14.99 -7.67
N LYS A 385 1.31 14.73 -6.84
CA LYS A 385 2.34 13.73 -7.11
C LYS A 385 1.75 12.32 -7.24
N ALA A 386 0.81 11.94 -6.36
CA ALA A 386 0.15 10.64 -6.44
C ALA A 386 -0.60 10.47 -7.77
N ILE A 387 -1.28 11.52 -8.25
CA ILE A 387 -1.94 11.53 -9.56
C ILE A 387 -0.92 11.37 -10.70
N GLN A 388 0.19 12.12 -10.65
CA GLN A 388 1.23 12.04 -11.69
C GLN A 388 1.87 10.66 -11.73
N VAL A 389 2.15 10.05 -10.58
CA VAL A 389 2.68 8.68 -10.49
C VAL A 389 1.68 7.68 -11.08
N ALA A 390 0.40 7.80 -10.71
CA ALA A 390 -0.67 6.94 -11.22
C ALA A 390 -0.79 7.05 -12.75
N PHE A 391 -0.78 8.26 -13.28
CA PHE A 391 -0.83 8.51 -14.73
C PHE A 391 0.38 7.91 -15.46
N ARG A 392 1.59 8.12 -14.93
CA ARG A 392 2.83 7.57 -15.48
C ARG A 392 2.80 6.03 -15.50
N GLU A 393 2.40 5.38 -14.40
CA GLU A 393 2.37 3.92 -14.34
C GLU A 393 1.45 3.31 -15.40
N VAL A 394 0.29 3.93 -15.64
CA VAL A 394 -0.62 3.48 -16.72
C VAL A 394 0.00 3.75 -18.08
N ALA A 395 0.57 4.95 -18.31
CA ALA A 395 1.20 5.29 -19.59
C ALA A 395 2.37 4.34 -19.90
N ASP A 396 3.24 4.06 -18.92
CA ASP A 396 4.35 3.11 -19.06
C ASP A 396 3.84 1.69 -19.38
N GLY A 397 2.79 1.24 -18.67
CA GLY A 397 2.16 -0.06 -18.92
C GLY A 397 1.53 -0.19 -20.33
N LEU A 398 0.93 0.88 -20.82
CA LEU A 398 0.36 0.92 -22.18
C LEU A 398 1.44 0.90 -23.26
N ALA A 399 2.53 1.66 -23.07
CA ALA A 399 3.69 1.63 -23.96
C ALA A 399 4.35 0.25 -23.98
N GLY A 400 4.53 -0.36 -22.80
CA GLY A 400 5.09 -1.71 -22.67
C GLY A 400 4.22 -2.76 -23.35
N ARG A 401 2.90 -2.66 -23.23
CA ARG A 401 1.97 -3.65 -23.81
C ARG A 401 2.18 -3.87 -25.31
N GLN A 402 2.21 -2.79 -26.11
CA GLN A 402 2.37 -2.90 -27.56
C GLN A 402 3.79 -3.35 -27.93
N THR A 403 4.79 -2.69 -27.36
CA THR A 403 6.18 -2.91 -27.73
C THR A 403 6.69 -4.29 -27.33
N LEU A 404 6.28 -4.81 -26.16
CA LEU A 404 6.64 -6.16 -25.70
C LEU A 404 5.93 -7.26 -26.52
N ASP A 405 4.70 -7.02 -26.99
CA ASP A 405 4.02 -7.95 -27.89
C ASP A 405 4.75 -8.05 -29.26
N ASP A 406 5.22 -6.93 -29.81
CA ASP A 406 5.96 -6.90 -31.08
C ASP A 406 7.37 -7.51 -30.90
N GLN A 407 8.05 -7.19 -29.79
CA GLN A 407 9.35 -7.79 -29.45
C GLN A 407 9.23 -9.31 -29.29
N PHE A 408 8.25 -9.80 -28.53
CA PHE A 408 8.03 -11.22 -28.29
C PHE A 408 7.82 -11.99 -29.59
N ARG A 409 7.00 -11.48 -30.52
CA ARG A 409 6.80 -12.10 -31.84
C ARG A 409 8.10 -12.17 -32.66
N SER A 410 8.89 -11.10 -32.65
CA SER A 410 10.17 -11.06 -33.37
C SER A 410 11.19 -12.05 -32.77
N GLU A 411 11.24 -12.18 -31.45
CA GLU A 411 12.10 -13.13 -30.78
C GLU A 411 11.69 -14.59 -30.99
N GLN A 412 10.38 -14.87 -31.07
CA GLN A 412 9.91 -16.21 -31.48
C GLN A 412 10.46 -16.62 -32.85
N LEU A 413 10.42 -15.69 -33.82
CA LEU A 413 10.99 -15.92 -35.16
C LEU A 413 12.52 -16.07 -35.11
N LEU A 414 13.18 -15.29 -34.26
CA LEU A 414 14.64 -15.38 -34.06
C LEU A 414 15.03 -16.75 -33.46
N VAL A 415 14.29 -17.25 -32.48
CA VAL A 415 14.52 -18.60 -31.93
C VAL A 415 14.33 -19.66 -32.99
N GLN A 416 13.25 -19.59 -33.82
CA GLN A 416 13.03 -20.52 -34.90
C GLN A 416 14.17 -20.53 -35.94
N ALA A 417 14.64 -19.35 -36.35
CA ALA A 417 15.77 -19.21 -37.29
C ALA A 417 17.07 -19.74 -36.68
N SER A 418 17.34 -19.43 -35.40
CA SER A 418 18.52 -19.91 -34.70
C SER A 418 18.51 -21.42 -34.47
N GLN A 419 17.34 -22.00 -34.21
CA GLN A 419 17.17 -23.45 -34.09
C GLN A 419 17.48 -24.15 -35.45
N ALA A 420 16.91 -23.65 -36.53
CA ALA A 420 17.18 -24.21 -37.84
C ALA A 420 18.65 -24.09 -38.22
N ASN A 421 19.31 -22.96 -37.92
CA ASN A 421 20.73 -22.77 -38.14
C ASN A 421 21.58 -23.76 -37.33
N TYR A 422 21.26 -23.96 -36.05
CA TYR A 422 21.95 -24.92 -35.19
C TYR A 422 21.79 -26.36 -35.74
N GLU A 423 20.61 -26.76 -36.13
CA GLU A 423 20.36 -28.10 -36.70
C GLU A 423 21.17 -28.35 -37.94
N LEU A 424 21.24 -27.39 -38.88
CA LEU A 424 22.03 -27.47 -40.09
C LEU A 424 23.55 -27.52 -39.77
N ALA A 425 24.04 -26.65 -38.90
CA ALA A 425 25.45 -26.63 -38.47
C ALA A 425 25.86 -27.96 -37.82
N SER A 426 25.00 -28.51 -36.96
CA SER A 426 25.24 -29.79 -36.29
C SER A 426 25.27 -30.98 -37.25
N GLN A 427 24.36 -30.97 -38.25
CA GLN A 427 24.36 -32.02 -39.32
C GLN A 427 25.64 -31.96 -40.16
N ARG A 428 26.09 -30.75 -40.57
CA ARG A 428 27.30 -30.55 -41.38
C ARG A 428 28.57 -30.93 -40.62
N PHE A 429 28.65 -30.56 -39.33
CA PHE A 429 29.75 -30.97 -38.46
C PHE A 429 29.82 -32.50 -38.30
N ARG A 430 28.68 -33.17 -38.04
CA ARG A 430 28.62 -34.64 -37.94
C ARG A 430 28.96 -35.37 -39.26
N ALA A 431 28.66 -34.74 -40.42
CA ALA A 431 29.03 -35.22 -41.72
C ALA A 431 30.52 -34.94 -42.10
N GLY A 432 31.29 -34.26 -41.22
CA GLY A 432 32.68 -33.87 -41.46
C GLY A 432 32.87 -32.83 -42.56
N ILE A 433 31.81 -32.04 -42.87
CA ILE A 433 31.82 -31.00 -43.91
C ILE A 433 32.37 -29.68 -43.31
N ASP A 434 31.95 -29.34 -42.10
CA ASP A 434 32.34 -28.10 -41.38
C ASP A 434 33.13 -28.45 -40.14
N ASP A 435 33.86 -27.43 -39.59
CA ASP A 435 34.54 -27.51 -38.33
C ASP A 435 33.57 -27.33 -37.14
N ASN A 436 34.02 -27.64 -35.91
CA ASN A 436 33.25 -27.51 -34.69
C ASN A 436 32.88 -26.05 -34.35
N LEU A 437 33.57 -25.05 -34.93
CA LEU A 437 33.32 -23.64 -34.62
C LEU A 437 31.94 -23.20 -35.06
N ALA A 438 31.50 -23.61 -36.26
CA ALA A 438 30.18 -23.26 -36.81
C ALA A 438 29.04 -23.82 -35.94
N GLU A 439 29.16 -25.07 -35.43
CA GLU A 439 28.19 -25.68 -34.51
C GLU A 439 28.15 -24.95 -33.17
N LEU A 440 29.30 -24.64 -32.58
CA LEU A 440 29.39 -23.95 -31.28
C LEU A 440 28.85 -22.52 -31.36
N ASP A 441 29.08 -21.80 -32.45
CA ASP A 441 28.56 -20.45 -32.66
C ASP A 441 27.03 -20.46 -32.87
N ALA A 442 26.51 -21.40 -33.67
CA ALA A 442 25.09 -21.57 -33.85
C ALA A 442 24.38 -21.96 -32.54
N GLN A 443 24.99 -22.81 -31.73
CA GLN A 443 24.46 -23.22 -30.43
C GLN A 443 24.44 -22.05 -29.42
N ARG A 444 25.50 -21.22 -29.38
CA ARG A 444 25.50 -20.00 -28.53
C ARG A 444 24.43 -19.03 -28.94
N ALA A 445 24.24 -18.82 -30.24
CA ALA A 445 23.20 -17.94 -30.78
C ALA A 445 21.81 -18.45 -30.40
N LEU A 446 21.54 -19.75 -30.54
CA LEU A 446 20.27 -20.36 -30.13
C LEU A 446 20.03 -20.22 -28.62
N PHE A 447 21.00 -20.56 -27.78
CA PHE A 447 20.88 -20.45 -26.34
C PHE A 447 20.57 -18.98 -25.91
N SER A 448 21.29 -18.01 -26.47
CA SER A 448 21.04 -16.59 -26.21
C SER A 448 19.63 -16.16 -26.65
N ALA A 449 19.19 -16.58 -27.84
CA ALA A 449 17.85 -16.27 -28.35
C ALA A 449 16.74 -16.86 -27.44
N GLN A 450 16.92 -18.09 -26.99
CA GLN A 450 15.97 -18.76 -26.08
C GLN A 450 15.92 -18.06 -24.71
N GLN A 451 17.07 -17.66 -24.15
CA GLN A 451 17.13 -16.89 -22.90
C GLN A 451 16.38 -15.56 -23.02
N THR A 452 16.63 -14.81 -24.10
CA THR A 452 15.97 -13.52 -24.34
C THR A 452 14.46 -13.70 -24.50
N LEU A 453 14.00 -14.74 -25.21
CA LEU A 453 12.58 -15.04 -25.37
C LEU A 453 11.89 -15.29 -24.03
N VAL A 454 12.49 -16.06 -23.11
CA VAL A 454 11.93 -16.28 -21.76
C VAL A 454 11.87 -14.97 -20.96
N GLN A 455 12.92 -14.15 -21.03
CA GLN A 455 12.96 -12.86 -20.34
C GLN A 455 11.91 -11.87 -20.89
N THR A 456 11.73 -11.80 -22.21
CA THR A 456 10.70 -10.94 -22.81
C THR A 456 9.29 -11.44 -22.49
N ARG A 457 9.07 -12.76 -22.45
CA ARG A 457 7.81 -13.35 -21.99
C ARG A 457 7.50 -12.93 -20.55
N LEU A 458 8.47 -13.04 -19.66
CA LEU A 458 8.36 -12.56 -18.28
C LEU A 458 8.03 -11.07 -18.22
N ALA A 459 8.78 -10.23 -18.94
CA ALA A 459 8.57 -8.79 -18.96
C ALA A 459 7.15 -8.43 -19.48
N ARG A 460 6.66 -9.11 -20.52
CA ARG A 460 5.30 -8.95 -21.06
C ARG A 460 4.23 -9.25 -20.02
N MET A 461 4.34 -10.37 -19.31
CA MET A 461 3.39 -10.76 -18.26
C MET A 461 3.45 -9.82 -17.06
N SER A 462 4.64 -9.48 -16.58
CA SER A 462 4.82 -8.52 -15.49
C SER A 462 4.26 -7.15 -15.84
N ASN A 463 4.38 -6.71 -17.10
CA ASN A 463 3.78 -5.47 -17.57
C ASN A 463 2.24 -5.51 -17.47
N LEU A 464 1.60 -6.63 -17.82
CA LEU A 464 0.14 -6.80 -17.70
C LEU A 464 -0.31 -6.81 -16.23
N VAL A 465 0.42 -7.47 -15.34
CA VAL A 465 0.17 -7.45 -13.88
C VAL A 465 0.26 -6.04 -13.34
N ASN A 466 1.33 -5.31 -13.68
CA ASN A 466 1.54 -3.95 -13.22
C ASN A 466 0.49 -2.98 -13.81
N LEU A 467 0.09 -3.16 -15.05
CA LEU A 467 -0.97 -2.37 -15.69
C LEU A 467 -2.33 -2.65 -15.03
N TYR A 468 -2.65 -3.90 -14.70
CA TYR A 468 -3.86 -4.25 -13.95
C TYR A 468 -3.91 -3.55 -12.58
N LYS A 469 -2.81 -3.60 -11.82
CA LYS A 469 -2.65 -2.85 -10.56
C LYS A 469 -2.78 -1.34 -10.77
N ALA A 470 -2.10 -0.77 -11.78
CA ALA A 470 -2.09 0.66 -12.07
C ALA A 470 -3.46 1.20 -12.45
N LEU A 471 -4.31 0.39 -13.08
CA LEU A 471 -5.71 0.69 -13.40
C LEU A 471 -6.66 0.48 -12.20
N GLY A 472 -6.15 0.08 -11.05
CA GLY A 472 -6.92 -0.16 -9.83
C GLY A 472 -7.68 -1.48 -9.83
N GLY A 473 -7.24 -2.48 -10.60
CA GLY A 473 -7.84 -3.83 -10.60
C GLY A 473 -7.50 -4.64 -9.33
N GLY A 474 -8.32 -5.63 -9.00
CA GLY A 474 -8.08 -6.56 -7.89
C GLY A 474 -8.75 -6.21 -6.56
N TRP A 475 -9.67 -5.27 -6.54
CA TRP A 475 -10.44 -4.91 -5.34
C TRP A 475 -11.35 -6.04 -4.89
N THR A 476 -12.00 -6.66 -5.85
CA THR A 476 -12.94 -7.75 -5.65
C THR A 476 -12.26 -9.09 -5.92
N GLU A 477 -12.78 -10.13 -5.32
CA GLU A 477 -12.32 -11.49 -5.54
C GLU A 477 -12.79 -12.02 -6.89
N SER A 478 -14.06 -11.77 -7.21
CA SER A 478 -14.68 -12.15 -8.48
C SER A 478 -15.32 -10.92 -9.13
N SER A 479 -15.37 -10.92 -10.45
CA SER A 479 -16.05 -9.87 -11.21
C SER A 479 -17.55 -9.89 -10.93
N PRO A 480 -18.24 -8.73 -10.92
CA PRO A 480 -19.69 -8.71 -10.81
C PRO A 480 -20.33 -9.49 -11.96
N ALA A 481 -21.39 -10.23 -11.67
CA ALA A 481 -22.15 -10.94 -12.71
C ALA A 481 -22.58 -9.93 -13.78
N LYS A 482 -22.37 -10.26 -15.06
CA LYS A 482 -22.85 -9.41 -16.16
C LYS A 482 -24.38 -9.34 -16.06
N PRO A 483 -24.97 -8.11 -16.12
CA PRO A 483 -26.42 -7.96 -16.10
C PRO A 483 -27.12 -8.62 -17.26
#